data_e56af640655beb0225729b1af717e860
#
_entry.id   e56af640655beb0225729b1af717e860
#
_cell.length_a   1.000
_cell.length_b   1.000
_cell.length_c   1.000
_cell.angle_alpha   90.00
_cell.angle_beta   90.00
_cell.angle_gamma   90.00
#
_symmetry.space_group_name_H-M   'P 1'
#
loop_
_entity.id
_entity.type
_entity.pdbx_description
1 polymer ?
#
loop_
_entity_poly.entity_id
_entity_poly.type
_entity_poly.pdbx_seq_one_letter_code
_entity_poly.pdbx_strand_id
1 'polypeptide(L)'
;GDKIKTLSDIQYIPYTEKSDIRDNYPYGLFAQPMKKIVRIHASSGTTGNPTVVGYTRNDLDMWSDCVARLCAAVGVTDDDVAQISFGYGLFTGALGLHYGLEKLGAAVIPVSSGNTEKQVKLLHDFGTTVLISTPSYAMYMSEVAHDMGISNDQLKLRIGLFGSEGCTNELRDKIEKGFGLFSTDNYGMSELCGPGVSGECYLREGLHFAED
;
A
#
# COMPACT_ATOMS: atom_id res chain seq x y z
N GLY A 1 -27.58 15.91 0.40
CA GLY A 1 -27.91 14.70 -0.36
C GLY A 1 -28.97 14.90 -1.43
N ASP A 2 -30.04 15.65 -1.15
CA ASP A 2 -31.23 15.71 -2.03
C ASP A 2 -31.02 16.43 -3.38
N LYS A 3 -29.92 17.16 -3.50
CA LYS A 3 -29.60 17.93 -4.73
C LYS A 3 -28.69 17.16 -5.69
N ILE A 4 -28.04 16.08 -5.25
CA ILE A 4 -27.11 15.30 -6.06
C ILE A 4 -27.87 14.06 -6.55
N LYS A 5 -28.14 13.99 -7.85
CA LYS A 5 -28.93 12.92 -8.49
C LYS A 5 -28.20 12.25 -9.65
N THR A 6 -27.25 12.94 -10.26
CA THR A 6 -26.48 12.46 -11.42
C THR A 6 -24.99 12.71 -11.23
N LEU A 7 -24.14 12.05 -12.01
CA LEU A 7 -22.69 12.30 -12.00
C LEU A 7 -22.34 13.77 -12.30
N SER A 8 -23.12 14.43 -13.13
CA SER A 8 -22.93 15.85 -13.43
C SER A 8 -23.12 16.78 -12.21
N ASP A 9 -23.85 16.32 -11.19
CA ASP A 9 -24.10 17.09 -9.97
C ASP A 9 -22.92 17.04 -8.99
N ILE A 10 -21.90 16.22 -9.23
CA ILE A 10 -20.70 16.11 -8.39
C ILE A 10 -20.03 17.47 -8.24
N GLN A 11 -20.03 18.32 -9.27
CA GLN A 11 -19.49 19.67 -9.22
C GLN A 11 -20.11 20.57 -8.14
N TYR A 12 -21.28 20.22 -7.60
CA TYR A 12 -21.97 20.95 -6.53
C TYR A 12 -21.66 20.44 -5.13
N ILE A 13 -20.89 19.35 -5.02
CA ILE A 13 -20.42 18.82 -3.72
C ILE A 13 -19.28 19.74 -3.25
N PRO A 14 -19.35 20.32 -2.06
CA PRO A 14 -18.24 21.10 -1.52
C PRO A 14 -17.01 20.20 -1.32
N TYR A 15 -15.83 20.77 -1.50
CA TYR A 15 -14.60 20.09 -1.12
C TYR A 15 -14.58 19.82 0.39
N THR A 16 -13.97 18.72 0.75
CA THR A 16 -13.66 18.38 2.14
C THR A 16 -12.16 18.52 2.39
N GLU A 17 -11.82 18.98 3.58
CA GLU A 17 -10.46 19.10 4.04
C GLU A 17 -10.16 18.10 5.15
N LYS A 18 -8.90 17.87 5.43
CA LYS A 18 -8.48 16.95 6.51
C LYS A 18 -8.95 17.40 7.89
N SER A 19 -9.13 18.71 8.08
CA SER A 19 -9.75 19.33 9.26
C SER A 19 -11.17 18.82 9.50
N ASP A 20 -11.99 18.68 8.45
CA ASP A 20 -13.38 18.23 8.59
C ASP A 20 -13.46 16.86 9.27
N ILE A 21 -12.54 15.94 8.92
CA ILE A 21 -12.49 14.61 9.54
C ILE A 21 -12.01 14.69 10.99
N ARG A 22 -11.00 15.53 11.26
CA ARG A 22 -10.43 15.71 12.61
C ARG A 22 -11.41 16.35 13.58
N ASP A 23 -12.17 17.34 13.12
CA ASP A 23 -13.16 18.06 13.94
C ASP A 23 -14.37 17.18 14.28
N ASN A 24 -14.59 16.13 13.49
CA ASN A 24 -15.61 15.13 13.73
C ASN A 24 -15.08 13.82 14.35
N TYR A 25 -13.89 13.87 14.95
CA TYR A 25 -13.27 12.74 15.66
C TYR A 25 -14.16 12.21 16.80
N PRO A 26 -14.25 10.89 17.03
CA PRO A 26 -13.66 9.86 16.20
C PRO A 26 -14.55 9.34 15.05
N TYR A 27 -15.88 9.44 15.12
CA TYR A 27 -16.80 8.75 14.20
C TYR A 27 -17.86 9.65 13.56
N GLY A 28 -17.75 10.95 13.76
CA GLY A 28 -18.80 11.92 13.36
C GLY A 28 -19.15 11.93 11.87
N LEU A 29 -18.18 11.54 11.00
CA LEU A 29 -18.40 11.47 9.54
C LEU A 29 -18.63 10.04 9.02
N PHE A 30 -18.84 9.05 9.89
CA PHE A 30 -19.17 7.71 9.42
C PHE A 30 -20.55 7.71 8.74
N ALA A 31 -20.58 7.33 7.47
CA ALA A 31 -21.82 7.24 6.69
C ALA A 31 -22.68 6.00 7.04
N GLN A 32 -22.12 5.07 7.79
CA GLN A 32 -22.78 3.84 8.22
C GLN A 32 -22.80 3.72 9.75
N PRO A 33 -23.84 3.11 10.33
CA PRO A 33 -23.89 2.87 11.77
C PRO A 33 -22.79 1.89 12.21
N MET A 34 -22.24 2.08 13.42
CA MET A 34 -21.16 1.27 13.99
C MET A 34 -21.35 -0.24 13.88
N LYS A 35 -22.58 -0.74 13.95
CA LYS A 35 -22.88 -2.17 13.79
C LYS A 35 -22.53 -2.75 12.42
N LYS A 36 -22.32 -1.90 11.40
CA LYS A 36 -21.87 -2.31 10.06
C LYS A 36 -20.37 -2.14 9.86
N ILE A 37 -19.71 -1.40 10.73
CA ILE A 37 -18.25 -1.20 10.67
C ILE A 37 -17.57 -2.44 11.21
N VAL A 38 -16.71 -3.05 10.39
CA VAL A 38 -15.98 -4.29 10.73
C VAL A 38 -14.50 -4.05 10.92
N ARG A 39 -13.99 -2.87 10.53
CA ARG A 39 -12.60 -2.47 10.72
C ARG A 39 -12.51 -0.96 10.89
N ILE A 40 -11.59 -0.52 11.75
CA ILE A 40 -11.27 0.88 11.96
C ILE A 40 -9.77 1.06 11.79
N HIS A 41 -9.39 2.06 11.02
CA HIS A 41 -8.01 2.51 10.89
C HIS A 41 -7.90 3.98 11.27
N ALA A 42 -6.68 4.41 11.60
CA ALA A 42 -6.40 5.81 11.84
C ALA A 42 -4.99 6.19 11.38
N SER A 43 -4.81 7.45 11.02
CA SER A 43 -3.49 8.03 10.75
C SER A 43 -2.69 8.20 12.05
N SER A 44 -1.39 8.50 11.94
CA SER A 44 -0.51 8.69 13.10
C SER A 44 -0.88 9.86 14.03
N GLY A 45 -1.69 10.81 13.56
CA GLY A 45 -2.15 11.94 14.39
C GLY A 45 -1.07 12.92 14.85
N THR A 46 0.08 12.99 14.18
CA THR A 46 1.23 13.83 14.56
C THR A 46 0.92 15.32 14.74
N THR A 47 -0.16 15.80 14.15
CA THR A 47 -0.58 17.22 14.16
C THR A 47 -1.95 17.44 14.81
N GLY A 48 -2.36 16.60 15.75
CA GLY A 48 -3.65 16.69 16.44
C GLY A 48 -4.40 15.35 16.47
N ASN A 49 -5.75 15.38 16.51
CA ASN A 49 -6.54 14.17 16.43
C ASN A 49 -6.22 13.38 15.13
N PRO A 50 -6.08 12.05 15.20
CA PRO A 50 -5.87 11.26 14.02
C PRO A 50 -7.08 11.30 13.08
N THR A 51 -6.86 11.15 11.79
CA THR A 51 -7.91 10.86 10.83
C THR A 51 -8.36 9.42 11.02
N VAL A 52 -9.64 9.23 11.36
CA VAL A 52 -10.22 7.89 11.60
C VAL A 52 -11.12 7.52 10.44
N VAL A 53 -10.94 6.31 9.93
CA VAL A 53 -11.75 5.74 8.84
C VAL A 53 -12.33 4.40 9.27
N GLY A 54 -13.61 4.19 8.97
CA GLY A 54 -14.31 2.95 9.28
C GLY A 54 -14.75 2.24 8.00
N TYR A 55 -14.49 0.96 7.93
CA TYR A 55 -14.80 0.13 6.77
C TYR A 55 -15.93 -0.85 7.08
N THR A 56 -16.88 -0.92 6.19
CA THR A 56 -17.85 -2.04 6.13
C THR A 56 -17.20 -3.25 5.46
N ARG A 57 -17.90 -4.38 5.42
CA ARG A 57 -17.46 -5.57 4.68
C ARG A 57 -17.29 -5.25 3.19
N ASN A 58 -18.27 -4.55 2.61
CA ASN A 58 -18.23 -4.19 1.19
C ASN A 58 -17.06 -3.25 0.86
N ASP A 59 -16.74 -2.29 1.75
CA ASP A 59 -15.59 -1.40 1.55
C ASP A 59 -14.27 -2.19 1.53
N LEU A 60 -14.13 -3.18 2.42
CA LEU A 60 -12.94 -4.03 2.46
C LEU A 60 -12.82 -4.91 1.21
N ASP A 61 -13.93 -5.44 0.72
CA ASP A 61 -13.96 -6.27 -0.49
C ASP A 61 -13.60 -5.44 -1.72
N MET A 62 -14.17 -4.23 -1.86
CA MET A 62 -13.85 -3.28 -2.93
C MET A 62 -12.38 -2.87 -2.87
N TRP A 63 -11.88 -2.49 -1.69
CA TRP A 63 -10.47 -2.11 -1.53
C TRP A 63 -9.52 -3.26 -1.90
N SER A 64 -9.84 -4.48 -1.50
CA SER A 64 -9.05 -5.66 -1.88
C SER A 64 -9.04 -5.88 -3.39
N ASP A 65 -10.17 -5.61 -4.08
CA ASP A 65 -10.26 -5.67 -5.55
C ASP A 65 -9.36 -4.62 -6.22
N CYS A 66 -9.41 -3.37 -5.77
CA CYS A 66 -8.58 -2.29 -6.29
C CYS A 66 -7.09 -2.66 -6.16
N VAL A 67 -6.67 -3.12 -4.98
CA VAL A 67 -5.27 -3.50 -4.73
C VAL A 67 -4.86 -4.74 -5.55
N ALA A 68 -5.72 -5.74 -5.68
CA ALA A 68 -5.44 -6.91 -6.53
C ALA A 68 -5.21 -6.50 -7.99
N ARG A 69 -6.04 -5.60 -8.52
CA ARG A 69 -5.89 -5.05 -9.88
C ARG A 69 -4.60 -4.26 -10.04
N LEU A 70 -4.24 -3.43 -9.04
CA LEU A 70 -2.97 -2.70 -9.02
C LEU A 70 -1.79 -3.66 -9.04
N CYS A 71 -1.78 -4.69 -8.21
CA CYS A 71 -0.72 -5.71 -8.19
C CYS A 71 -0.63 -6.45 -9.53
N ALA A 72 -1.75 -6.82 -10.13
CA ALA A 72 -1.78 -7.45 -11.45
C ALA A 72 -1.24 -6.53 -12.54
N ALA A 73 -1.53 -5.22 -12.49
CA ALA A 73 -1.08 -4.24 -13.48
C ALA A 73 0.46 -4.08 -13.51
N VAL A 74 1.15 -4.39 -12.42
CA VAL A 74 2.62 -4.40 -12.35
C VAL A 74 3.22 -5.79 -12.62
N GLY A 75 2.38 -6.78 -12.90
CA GLY A 75 2.80 -8.13 -13.27
C GLY A 75 2.94 -9.10 -12.09
N VAL A 76 2.35 -8.82 -10.93
CA VAL A 76 2.23 -9.81 -9.84
C VAL A 76 1.20 -10.87 -10.22
N THR A 77 1.49 -12.11 -9.92
CA THR A 77 0.65 -13.28 -10.21
C THR A 77 0.46 -14.16 -8.96
N ASP A 78 -0.30 -15.23 -9.09
CA ASP A 78 -0.51 -16.26 -8.06
C ASP A 78 0.72 -17.15 -7.81
N ASP A 79 1.72 -17.10 -8.68
CA ASP A 79 3.02 -17.76 -8.47
C ASP A 79 3.97 -16.96 -7.55
N ASP A 80 3.61 -15.73 -7.18
CA ASP A 80 4.49 -14.85 -6.42
C ASP A 80 4.44 -15.07 -4.92
N VAL A 81 5.59 -14.78 -4.29
CA VAL A 81 5.76 -14.69 -2.85
C VAL A 81 6.05 -13.23 -2.49
N ALA A 82 5.12 -12.57 -1.84
CA ALA A 82 5.18 -11.16 -1.53
C ALA A 82 5.52 -10.91 -0.05
N GLN A 83 6.61 -10.20 0.22
CA GLN A 83 6.97 -9.78 1.58
C GLN A 83 6.50 -8.35 1.84
N ILE A 84 5.65 -8.17 2.86
CA ILE A 84 5.16 -6.85 3.27
C ILE A 84 5.97 -6.35 4.46
N SER A 85 6.81 -5.35 4.19
CA SER A 85 7.71 -4.69 5.14
C SER A 85 7.15 -3.35 5.65
N PHE A 86 5.83 -3.23 5.73
CA PHE A 86 5.09 -2.17 6.40
C PHE A 86 4.57 -2.61 7.76
N GLY A 87 4.45 -1.66 8.71
CA GLY A 87 3.83 -1.94 10.00
C GLY A 87 2.36 -2.37 9.88
N TYR A 88 2.02 -3.51 10.45
CA TYR A 88 0.63 -3.95 10.63
C TYR A 88 0.07 -3.32 11.91
N GLY A 89 -1.07 -2.67 11.84
CA GLY A 89 -1.67 -2.04 13.00
C GLY A 89 -2.77 -1.06 12.62
N LEU A 90 -2.83 0.06 13.33
CA LEU A 90 -3.85 1.09 13.13
C LEU A 90 -3.72 1.78 11.77
N PHE A 91 -2.51 1.84 11.21
CA PHE A 91 -2.23 2.38 9.88
C PHE A 91 -2.76 1.45 8.77
N THR A 92 -3.27 2.03 7.69
CA THR A 92 -4.00 1.29 6.65
C THR A 92 -3.10 0.50 5.69
N GLY A 93 -1.84 0.92 5.48
CA GLY A 93 -1.01 0.50 4.35
C GLY A 93 -0.81 -1.00 4.19
N ALA A 94 -0.34 -1.68 5.23
CA ALA A 94 -0.01 -3.09 5.16
C ALA A 94 -1.22 -3.98 4.86
N LEU A 95 -2.34 -3.75 5.56
CA LEU A 95 -3.53 -4.62 5.45
C LEU A 95 -4.22 -4.54 4.09
N GLY A 96 -4.23 -3.38 3.45
CA GLY A 96 -4.78 -3.25 2.10
C GLY A 96 -4.02 -4.10 1.09
N LEU A 97 -2.70 -3.96 1.08
CA LEU A 97 -1.81 -4.74 0.22
C LEU A 97 -1.89 -6.24 0.53
N HIS A 98 -1.94 -6.61 1.81
CA HIS A 98 -2.10 -8.00 2.25
C HIS A 98 -3.33 -8.67 1.61
N TYR A 99 -4.51 -8.10 1.83
CA TYR A 99 -5.75 -8.69 1.32
C TYR A 99 -5.88 -8.62 -0.21
N GLY A 100 -5.31 -7.60 -0.84
CA GLY A 100 -5.28 -7.53 -2.30
C GLY A 100 -4.40 -8.61 -2.92
N LEU A 101 -3.23 -8.88 -2.33
CA LEU A 101 -2.34 -9.95 -2.77
C LEU A 101 -2.94 -11.33 -2.53
N GLU A 102 -3.53 -11.59 -1.36
CA GLU A 102 -4.25 -12.84 -1.10
C GLU A 102 -5.39 -13.05 -2.09
N LYS A 103 -6.13 -11.98 -2.42
CA LYS A 103 -7.22 -12.04 -3.41
C LYS A 103 -6.71 -12.35 -4.81
N LEU A 104 -5.53 -11.85 -5.17
CA LEU A 104 -4.86 -12.19 -6.42
C LEU A 104 -4.36 -13.64 -6.46
N GLY A 105 -4.13 -14.25 -5.30
CA GLY A 105 -3.64 -15.62 -5.15
C GLY A 105 -2.16 -15.72 -4.77
N ALA A 106 -1.44 -14.59 -4.64
CA ALA A 106 -0.05 -14.57 -4.23
C ALA A 106 0.13 -14.96 -2.76
N ALA A 107 1.22 -15.66 -2.45
CA ALA A 107 1.57 -15.97 -1.06
C ALA A 107 2.09 -14.72 -0.35
N VAL A 108 1.58 -14.41 0.84
CA VAL A 108 1.95 -13.20 1.59
C VAL A 108 2.76 -13.54 2.83
N ILE A 109 3.92 -12.89 2.98
CA ILE A 109 4.76 -12.92 4.19
C ILE A 109 4.53 -11.61 4.96
N PRO A 110 3.74 -11.60 6.05
CA PRO A 110 3.41 -10.40 6.81
C PRO A 110 4.50 -10.08 7.85
N VAL A 111 5.68 -9.67 7.39
CA VAL A 111 6.86 -9.46 8.26
C VAL A 111 6.70 -8.27 9.18
N SER A 112 5.91 -7.28 8.75
CA SER A 112 5.79 -5.99 9.43
C SER A 112 7.07 -5.14 9.31
N SER A 113 7.30 -4.20 10.23
CA SER A 113 8.46 -3.30 10.25
C SER A 113 9.50 -3.74 11.29
N GLY A 114 10.73 -3.29 11.11
CA GLY A 114 11.84 -3.54 12.04
C GLY A 114 12.60 -4.85 11.81
N ASN A 115 13.69 -5.03 12.53
CA ASN A 115 14.59 -6.19 12.42
C ASN A 115 15.04 -6.48 10.98
N THR A 116 15.74 -5.53 10.39
CA THR A 116 16.08 -5.51 8.95
C THR A 116 16.91 -6.72 8.52
N GLU A 117 17.89 -7.15 9.30
CA GLU A 117 18.69 -8.35 8.99
C GLU A 117 17.81 -9.62 8.88
N LYS A 118 16.84 -9.77 9.81
CA LYS A 118 15.89 -10.87 9.73
C LYS A 118 15.02 -10.77 8.49
N GLN A 119 14.56 -9.57 8.13
CA GLN A 119 13.77 -9.35 6.92
C GLN A 119 14.53 -9.72 5.66
N VAL A 120 15.79 -9.29 5.55
CA VAL A 120 16.69 -9.65 4.44
C VAL A 120 16.92 -11.17 4.38
N LYS A 121 17.14 -11.81 5.53
CA LYS A 121 17.25 -13.26 5.58
C LYS A 121 15.98 -13.94 5.07
N LEU A 122 14.80 -13.44 5.41
CA LEU A 122 13.51 -13.99 4.92
C LEU A 122 13.33 -13.79 3.42
N LEU A 123 13.78 -12.66 2.83
CA LEU A 123 13.79 -12.48 1.38
C LEU A 123 14.50 -13.64 0.68
N HIS A 124 15.66 -14.04 1.21
CA HIS A 124 16.46 -15.14 0.68
C HIS A 124 15.82 -16.50 0.95
N ASP A 125 15.54 -16.81 2.22
CA ASP A 125 15.13 -18.16 2.66
C ASP A 125 13.76 -18.58 2.09
N PHE A 126 12.83 -17.62 1.95
CA PHE A 126 11.48 -17.90 1.44
C PHE A 126 11.36 -17.68 -0.07
N GLY A 127 12.44 -17.23 -0.71
CA GLY A 127 12.45 -16.99 -2.14
C GLY A 127 11.46 -15.92 -2.55
N THR A 128 11.41 -14.81 -1.78
CA THR A 128 10.51 -13.68 -2.02
C THR A 128 10.74 -13.12 -3.42
N THR A 129 9.65 -12.92 -4.15
CA THR A 129 9.65 -12.37 -5.52
C THR A 129 9.17 -10.94 -5.60
N VAL A 130 8.35 -10.52 -4.63
CA VAL A 130 7.78 -9.17 -4.54
C VAL A 130 8.09 -8.54 -3.20
N LEU A 131 8.79 -7.40 -3.20
CA LEU A 131 9.06 -6.62 -1.99
C LEU A 131 8.12 -5.41 -1.91
N ILE A 132 7.46 -5.24 -0.77
CA ILE A 132 6.55 -4.14 -0.50
C ILE A 132 7.03 -3.36 0.70
N SER A 133 7.41 -2.09 0.49
CA SER A 133 7.96 -1.22 1.53
C SER A 133 7.89 0.26 1.14
N THR A 134 8.40 1.14 2.00
CA THR A 134 8.78 2.50 1.54
C THR A 134 10.05 2.43 0.71
N PRO A 135 10.25 3.36 -0.25
CA PRO A 135 11.50 3.42 -1.02
C PRO A 135 12.74 3.53 -0.15
N SER A 136 12.73 4.40 0.86
CA SER A 136 13.87 4.59 1.76
C SER A 136 14.21 3.31 2.54
N TYR A 137 13.18 2.56 2.97
CA TYR A 137 13.42 1.30 3.67
C TYR A 137 13.91 0.19 2.73
N ALA A 138 13.42 0.13 1.48
CA ALA A 138 13.96 -0.78 0.46
C ALA A 138 15.45 -0.51 0.20
N MET A 139 15.84 0.76 0.09
CA MET A 139 17.25 1.14 -0.07
C MET A 139 18.09 0.65 1.11
N TYR A 140 17.64 0.91 2.34
CA TYR A 140 18.32 0.43 3.54
C TYR A 140 18.41 -1.09 3.62
N MET A 141 17.34 -1.81 3.26
CA MET A 141 17.37 -3.28 3.19
C MET A 141 18.38 -3.79 2.15
N SER A 142 18.54 -3.08 1.04
CA SER A 142 19.54 -3.41 0.01
C SER A 142 20.99 -3.26 0.53
N GLU A 143 21.27 -2.19 1.28
CA GLU A 143 22.55 -1.98 1.94
C GLU A 143 22.85 -3.09 2.97
N VAL A 144 21.85 -3.44 3.81
CA VAL A 144 21.99 -4.52 4.80
C VAL A 144 22.17 -5.88 4.11
N ALA A 145 21.51 -6.14 2.99
CA ALA A 145 21.73 -7.37 2.21
C ALA A 145 23.19 -7.47 1.73
N HIS A 146 23.72 -6.39 1.19
CA HIS A 146 25.11 -6.30 0.79
C HIS A 146 26.08 -6.56 1.97
N ASP A 147 25.85 -5.93 3.12
CA ASP A 147 26.67 -6.10 4.32
C ASP A 147 26.60 -7.53 4.89
N MET A 148 25.48 -8.22 4.71
CA MET A 148 25.31 -9.64 5.02
C MET A 148 25.94 -10.58 3.99
N GLY A 149 26.51 -10.06 2.89
CA GLY A 149 27.08 -10.85 1.80
C GLY A 149 26.03 -11.54 0.91
N ILE A 150 24.80 -11.05 0.91
CA ILE A 150 23.71 -11.58 0.06
C ILE A 150 23.66 -10.72 -1.21
N SER A 151 24.02 -11.31 -2.34
CA SER A 151 24.01 -10.66 -3.64
C SER A 151 22.69 -10.85 -4.38
N ASN A 152 22.41 -10.01 -5.39
CA ASN A 152 21.16 -10.04 -6.16
C ASN A 152 20.85 -11.40 -6.77
N ASP A 153 21.85 -12.11 -7.26
CA ASP A 153 21.71 -13.43 -7.88
C ASP A 153 21.30 -14.53 -6.90
N GLN A 154 21.42 -14.28 -5.60
CA GLN A 154 20.95 -15.14 -4.53
C GLN A 154 19.49 -14.86 -4.13
N LEU A 155 18.94 -13.72 -4.56
CA LEU A 155 17.55 -13.32 -4.32
C LEU A 155 16.68 -13.65 -5.54
N LYS A 156 15.40 -13.89 -5.30
CA LYS A 156 14.40 -14.10 -6.37
C LYS A 156 13.54 -12.86 -6.61
N LEU A 157 13.93 -11.72 -6.04
CA LEU A 157 13.19 -10.46 -6.19
C LEU A 157 13.09 -10.07 -7.66
N ARG A 158 11.88 -9.74 -8.11
CA ARG A 158 11.61 -9.27 -9.46
C ARG A 158 10.77 -7.98 -9.51
N ILE A 159 9.96 -7.73 -8.47
CA ILE A 159 9.11 -6.55 -8.37
C ILE A 159 9.28 -5.90 -7.00
N GLY A 160 9.37 -4.55 -7.00
CA GLY A 160 9.21 -3.69 -5.84
C GLY A 160 7.93 -2.87 -5.97
N LEU A 161 7.02 -2.99 -5.01
CA LEU A 161 5.85 -2.14 -4.86
C LEU A 161 6.12 -1.13 -3.75
N PHE A 162 6.49 0.09 -4.12
CA PHE A 162 6.89 1.11 -3.15
C PHE A 162 5.84 2.20 -3.03
N GLY A 163 5.79 2.88 -1.88
CA GLY A 163 4.84 3.95 -1.66
C GLY A 163 4.95 4.55 -0.27
N SER A 164 4.00 5.36 0.11
CA SER A 164 3.91 6.14 1.36
C SER A 164 4.87 7.31 1.47
N GLU A 165 5.85 7.43 0.60
CA GLU A 165 6.77 8.56 0.46
C GLU A 165 7.18 8.71 -1.01
N GLY A 166 7.68 9.89 -1.38
CA GLY A 166 8.15 10.13 -2.74
C GLY A 166 9.39 9.30 -3.09
N CYS A 167 9.42 8.75 -4.30
CA CYS A 167 10.55 8.04 -4.85
C CYS A 167 11.16 8.81 -6.02
N THR A 168 12.35 9.40 -5.82
CA THR A 168 13.07 10.06 -6.93
C THR A 168 13.63 9.02 -7.89
N ASN A 169 13.83 9.39 -9.16
CA ASN A 169 14.42 8.48 -10.14
C ASN A 169 15.81 7.97 -9.68
N GLU A 170 16.60 8.83 -9.04
CA GLU A 170 17.90 8.42 -8.50
C GLU A 170 17.81 7.35 -7.41
N LEU A 171 16.85 7.50 -6.49
CA LEU A 171 16.60 6.51 -5.44
C LEU A 171 16.08 5.20 -6.04
N ARG A 172 15.17 5.30 -6.99
CA ARG A 172 14.63 4.16 -7.74
C ARG A 172 15.74 3.36 -8.41
N ASP A 173 16.61 4.03 -9.16
CA ASP A 173 17.75 3.39 -9.85
C ASP A 173 18.69 2.68 -8.88
N LYS A 174 18.94 3.25 -7.71
CA LYS A 174 19.76 2.63 -6.67
C LYS A 174 19.13 1.35 -6.12
N ILE A 175 17.82 1.39 -5.82
CA ILE A 175 17.08 0.23 -5.32
C ILE A 175 17.06 -0.89 -6.36
N GLU A 176 16.74 -0.53 -7.62
CA GLU A 176 16.67 -1.50 -8.72
C GLU A 176 18.02 -2.18 -8.97
N LYS A 177 19.11 -1.42 -8.93
CA LYS A 177 20.48 -1.97 -9.04
C LYS A 177 20.83 -2.81 -7.82
N GLY A 178 20.49 -2.35 -6.62
CA GLY A 178 20.82 -3.01 -5.38
C GLY A 178 20.15 -4.37 -5.21
N PHE A 179 18.91 -4.51 -5.64
CA PHE A 179 18.14 -5.75 -5.51
C PHE A 179 17.94 -6.53 -6.82
N GLY A 180 18.25 -5.93 -7.98
CA GLY A 180 18.01 -6.57 -9.27
C GLY A 180 16.52 -6.69 -9.62
N LEU A 181 15.67 -5.80 -9.13
CA LEU A 181 14.23 -5.82 -9.32
C LEU A 181 13.72 -4.67 -10.20
N PHE A 182 12.51 -4.78 -10.70
CA PHE A 182 11.75 -3.68 -11.30
C PHE A 182 10.86 -3.04 -10.24
N SER A 183 10.92 -1.73 -10.07
CA SER A 183 10.13 -1.03 -9.05
C SER A 183 9.03 -0.17 -9.64
N THR A 184 7.92 -0.10 -8.92
CA THR A 184 6.80 0.78 -9.22
C THR A 184 6.41 1.57 -7.98
N ASP A 185 5.86 2.76 -8.21
CA ASP A 185 5.31 3.60 -7.16
C ASP A 185 3.80 3.36 -7.03
N ASN A 186 3.30 3.33 -5.81
CA ASN A 186 1.89 3.24 -5.54
C ASN A 186 1.46 4.36 -4.59
N TYR A 187 0.28 4.89 -4.84
CA TYR A 187 -0.30 6.01 -4.12
C TYR A 187 -1.61 5.61 -3.45
N GLY A 188 -1.93 6.27 -2.36
CA GLY A 188 -3.21 6.19 -1.69
C GLY A 188 -3.21 6.92 -0.37
N MET A 189 -4.38 7.10 0.17
CA MET A 189 -4.62 7.74 1.46
C MET A 189 -5.75 7.00 2.19
N SER A 190 -5.73 7.04 3.52
CA SER A 190 -6.84 6.48 4.31
C SER A 190 -8.18 7.13 3.94
N GLU A 191 -8.16 8.41 3.58
CA GLU A 191 -9.32 9.20 3.18
C GLU A 191 -9.86 8.87 1.77
N LEU A 192 -9.08 8.13 0.96
CA LEU A 192 -9.43 7.75 -0.41
C LEU A 192 -9.53 6.23 -0.55
N CYS A 193 -10.44 5.60 0.16
CA CYS A 193 -10.61 4.15 0.22
C CYS A 193 -9.47 3.40 0.94
N GLY A 194 -8.23 3.82 0.78
CA GLY A 194 -7.04 3.25 1.42
C GLY A 194 -5.79 3.36 0.55
N PRO A 195 -4.62 3.04 1.09
CA PRO A 195 -3.38 2.99 0.32
C PRO A 195 -3.41 1.89 -0.75
N GLY A 196 -2.67 2.10 -1.85
CA GLY A 196 -2.51 1.11 -2.91
C GLY A 196 -3.69 0.99 -3.87
N VAL A 197 -4.54 2.04 -3.98
CA VAL A 197 -5.64 2.10 -4.96
C VAL A 197 -5.26 2.77 -6.26
N SER A 198 -4.07 3.40 -6.31
CA SER A 198 -3.50 4.00 -7.52
C SER A 198 -2.03 3.66 -7.60
N GLY A 199 -1.50 3.43 -8.76
CA GLY A 199 -0.09 3.12 -8.95
C GLY A 199 0.35 3.09 -10.40
N GLU A 200 1.66 3.02 -10.57
CA GLU A 200 2.26 2.79 -11.88
C GLU A 200 1.96 1.37 -12.36
N CYS A 201 1.74 1.22 -13.65
CA CYS A 201 1.76 -0.09 -14.30
C CYS A 201 3.20 -0.46 -14.69
N TYR A 202 3.38 -1.65 -15.25
CA TYR A 202 4.70 -2.13 -15.71
C TYR A 202 5.34 -1.24 -16.81
N LEU A 203 4.56 -0.40 -17.50
CA LEU A 203 5.06 0.57 -18.49
C LEU A 203 5.60 1.85 -17.86
N ARG A 204 5.31 2.12 -16.61
CA ARG A 204 5.67 3.36 -15.89
C ARG A 204 5.17 4.65 -16.56
N GLU A 205 4.02 4.62 -17.18
CA GLU A 205 3.43 5.78 -17.88
C GLU A 205 2.68 6.74 -16.94
N GLY A 206 2.95 6.68 -15.65
CA GLY A 206 2.32 7.47 -14.60
C GLY A 206 1.44 6.62 -13.67
N LEU A 207 0.76 7.31 -12.75
CA LEU A 207 -0.14 6.66 -11.80
C LEU A 207 -1.51 6.42 -12.44
N HIS A 208 -1.99 5.19 -12.35
CA HIS A 208 -3.32 4.78 -12.77
C HIS A 208 -4.18 4.42 -11.56
N PHE A 209 -5.46 4.76 -11.61
CA PHE A 209 -6.40 4.31 -10.60
C PHE A 209 -6.83 2.86 -10.90
N ALA A 210 -6.92 2.05 -9.86
CA ALA A 210 -7.30 0.65 -10.00
C ALA A 210 -8.78 0.44 -10.41
N GLU A 211 -9.57 1.52 -10.36
CA GLU A 211 -11.00 1.50 -10.70
C GLU A 211 -11.28 1.80 -12.18
N ASP A 212 -10.30 2.25 -12.94
CA ASP A 212 -10.45 2.62 -14.35
C ASP A 212 -10.49 1.40 -15.30
#